data_a0d4deb0cb4d87a4190929ff38360b0b
#
_entry.id   a0d4deb0cb4d87a4190929ff38360b0b
#
_cell.length_a   1.000
_cell.length_b   1.000
_cell.length_c   1.000
_cell.angle_alpha   90.00
_cell.angle_beta   90.00
_cell.angle_gamma   90.00
#
_symmetry.space_group_name_H-M   'P 1'
#
loop_
_entity.id
_entity.type
_entity.pdbx_description
1 polymer ?
#
loop_
_entity_poly.entity_id
_entity_poly.type
_entity_poly.pdbx_seq_one_letter_code
_entity_poly.pdbx_strand_id
1 'polypeptide(L)'
;MAHILNGDDDIRIEKTEEGTDIYIFDPYNPLNKEITQNEVQTILAKYGIQVPITNFNLYRRAFVHRSYIKRPILENQQNNIQIVPKPADCLPLSTKSNERLEFVGDGILECITKYYLYRRFPKENEGFMTEKKIALVKNEAIGKLAYEMGLHKWFILSKNAESKQIRINLKKLGCLFESFIGAMFLDFNKLVVNNHPEWHTNMFLTGPGFQIVQIFIETVFEQHVDWMSLIQNDDNYKNILQVRIQKEFKVTPHYMEVVEHNAESGYHMGVYLCLGQPVFGLTHYNSVQCSNFKSFHEIHHLMSTAGRIFLFLGEGIHKIKKKAEQVACENALRLLKDF
;
A
#
# COMPACT_ATOMS: atom_id res chain seq x y z
N MET A 1 -28.69 -1.74 16.37
CA MET A 1 -28.74 -0.36 15.85
C MET A 1 -27.41 0.38 16.01
N ALA A 2 -26.86 0.53 17.20
CA ALA A 2 -25.57 1.24 17.40
C ALA A 2 -24.39 0.74 16.53
N HIS A 3 -24.33 -0.55 16.18
CA HIS A 3 -23.26 -1.11 15.35
C HIS A 3 -23.33 -0.74 13.87
N ILE A 4 -24.51 -0.39 13.35
CA ILE A 4 -24.70 0.03 11.95
C ILE A 4 -24.35 1.52 11.77
N LEU A 5 -24.55 2.31 12.82
CA LEU A 5 -24.37 3.77 12.80
C LEU A 5 -22.97 4.21 13.25
N ASN A 6 -22.27 3.42 14.04
CA ASN A 6 -20.97 3.77 14.64
C ASN A 6 -19.75 3.59 13.71
N GLY A 7 -19.92 3.53 12.41
CA GLY A 7 -18.81 3.39 11.46
C GLY A 7 -19.06 4.03 10.10
N ASP A 8 -20.21 4.68 9.92
CA ASP A 8 -20.57 5.31 8.65
C ASP A 8 -20.35 6.82 8.72
N ASP A 9 -19.19 7.23 8.28
CA ASP A 9 -18.75 8.62 8.27
C ASP A 9 -19.63 9.57 7.41
N ASP A 10 -20.50 9.03 6.57
CA ASP A 10 -21.42 9.81 5.71
C ASP A 10 -22.79 10.05 6.36
N ILE A 11 -23.02 9.53 7.58
CA ILE A 11 -24.20 9.79 8.38
C ILE A 11 -23.88 10.86 9.43
N ARG A 12 -24.54 12.00 9.37
CA ARG A 12 -24.45 13.04 10.39
C ARG A 12 -25.63 12.95 11.35
N ILE A 13 -25.41 13.35 12.61
CA ILE A 13 -26.41 13.40 13.65
C ILE A 13 -26.79 14.86 13.86
N GLU A 14 -28.08 15.17 13.73
CA GLU A 14 -28.66 16.48 14.08
C GLU A 14 -29.65 16.27 15.23
N LYS A 15 -29.75 17.26 16.14
CA LYS A 15 -30.76 17.24 17.20
C LYS A 15 -31.97 18.06 16.78
N THR A 16 -33.16 17.50 17.01
CA THR A 16 -34.41 18.25 16.87
C THR A 16 -34.54 19.28 17.98
N GLU A 17 -35.50 20.21 17.82
CA GLU A 17 -35.88 21.16 18.89
C GLU A 17 -36.35 20.44 20.17
N GLU A 18 -36.86 19.23 20.04
CA GLU A 18 -37.29 18.35 21.13
C GLU A 18 -36.17 17.50 21.75
N GLY A 19 -34.92 17.64 21.27
CA GLY A 19 -33.74 16.93 21.78
C GLY A 19 -33.57 15.50 21.28
N THR A 20 -34.37 15.04 20.31
CA THR A 20 -34.22 13.72 19.68
C THR A 20 -33.18 13.75 18.57
N ASP A 21 -32.35 12.70 18.47
CA ASP A 21 -31.33 12.57 17.43
C ASP A 21 -31.98 12.17 16.10
N ILE A 22 -31.69 12.94 15.04
CA ILE A 22 -32.02 12.60 13.65
C ILE A 22 -30.74 12.22 12.94
N TYR A 23 -30.75 11.09 12.24
CA TYR A 23 -29.65 10.58 11.43
C TYR A 23 -29.87 11.00 9.97
N ILE A 24 -28.91 11.71 9.38
CA ILE A 24 -29.01 12.23 8.02
C ILE A 24 -27.88 11.65 7.17
N PHE A 25 -28.25 10.92 6.10
CA PHE A 25 -27.32 10.41 5.10
C PHE A 25 -27.23 11.39 3.93
N ASP A 26 -26.07 12.07 3.79
CA ASP A 26 -25.80 13.07 2.75
C ASP A 26 -24.42 12.81 2.10
N PRO A 27 -24.34 11.86 1.16
CA PRO A 27 -23.11 11.53 0.47
C PRO A 27 -22.82 12.43 -0.73
N TYR A 28 -23.75 13.27 -1.15
CA TYR A 28 -23.68 13.99 -2.43
C TYR A 28 -22.54 15.02 -2.46
N ASN A 29 -21.70 14.91 -3.52
CA ASN A 29 -20.52 15.74 -3.70
C ASN A 29 -20.53 16.36 -5.11
N PRO A 30 -20.68 17.68 -5.24
CA PRO A 30 -20.72 18.36 -6.54
C PRO A 30 -19.36 18.41 -7.24
N LEU A 31 -18.26 18.10 -6.56
CA LEU A 31 -16.92 18.04 -7.16
C LEU A 31 -16.69 16.77 -7.99
N ASN A 32 -17.57 15.78 -7.86
CA ASN A 32 -17.46 14.55 -8.63
C ASN A 32 -17.66 14.78 -10.12
N LYS A 33 -16.73 14.24 -10.92
CA LYS A 33 -16.82 14.23 -12.38
C LYS A 33 -16.69 12.79 -12.86
N GLU A 34 -17.60 12.37 -13.75
CA GLU A 34 -17.51 11.06 -14.36
C GLU A 34 -16.52 11.07 -15.52
N ILE A 35 -15.64 10.06 -15.56
CA ILE A 35 -14.72 9.88 -16.68
C ILE A 35 -15.51 9.52 -17.96
N THR A 36 -15.04 9.99 -19.10
CA THR A 36 -15.62 9.65 -20.41
C THR A 36 -14.84 8.51 -21.08
N GLN A 37 -15.46 7.84 -22.06
CA GLN A 37 -14.82 6.79 -22.83
C GLN A 37 -13.56 7.30 -23.56
N ASN A 38 -13.63 8.52 -24.08
CA ASN A 38 -12.51 9.15 -24.79
C ASN A 38 -11.33 9.45 -23.85
N GLU A 39 -11.60 9.89 -22.62
CA GLU A 39 -10.55 10.11 -21.62
C GLU A 39 -9.85 8.80 -21.21
N VAL A 40 -10.62 7.71 -21.01
CA VAL A 40 -10.04 6.38 -20.78
C VAL A 40 -9.14 5.98 -21.93
N GLN A 41 -9.64 6.08 -23.18
CA GLN A 41 -8.87 5.74 -24.37
C GLN A 41 -7.60 6.59 -24.50
N THR A 42 -7.68 7.87 -24.16
CA THR A 42 -6.51 8.79 -24.15
C THR A 42 -5.47 8.37 -23.11
N ILE A 43 -5.90 7.99 -21.91
CA ILE A 43 -4.99 7.46 -20.89
C ILE A 43 -4.31 6.19 -21.39
N LEU A 44 -5.07 5.23 -21.92
CA LEU A 44 -4.53 3.97 -22.42
C LEU A 44 -3.54 4.20 -23.59
N ALA A 45 -3.86 5.07 -24.53
CA ALA A 45 -3.00 5.41 -25.66
C ALA A 45 -1.68 6.03 -25.22
N LYS A 46 -1.70 6.90 -24.18
CA LYS A 46 -0.47 7.49 -23.62
C LYS A 46 0.52 6.41 -23.13
N TYR A 47 0.01 5.28 -22.66
CA TYR A 47 0.84 4.17 -22.16
C TYR A 47 0.91 2.98 -23.13
N GLY A 48 0.77 3.25 -24.42
CA GLY A 48 1.03 2.29 -25.51
C GLY A 48 -0.13 1.38 -25.90
N ILE A 49 -1.33 1.57 -25.30
CA ILE A 49 -2.51 0.76 -25.60
C ILE A 49 -3.43 1.51 -26.56
N GLN A 50 -3.38 1.14 -27.85
CA GLN A 50 -4.22 1.73 -28.90
C GLN A 50 -5.48 0.90 -29.20
N VAL A 51 -5.60 -0.28 -28.57
CA VAL A 51 -6.77 -1.14 -28.74
C VAL A 51 -8.01 -0.46 -28.14
N PRO A 52 -9.14 -0.40 -28.88
CA PRO A 52 -10.37 0.20 -28.36
C PRO A 52 -10.91 -0.55 -27.13
N ILE A 53 -11.36 0.19 -26.12
CA ILE A 53 -12.07 -0.41 -24.98
C ILE A 53 -13.43 -0.94 -25.43
N THR A 54 -13.85 -2.09 -24.89
CA THR A 54 -15.09 -2.77 -25.25
C THR A 54 -16.18 -2.62 -24.19
N ASN A 55 -15.81 -2.51 -22.91
CA ASN A 55 -16.73 -2.40 -21.79
C ASN A 55 -16.41 -1.18 -20.91
N PHE A 56 -16.86 -0.02 -21.35
CA PHE A 56 -16.66 1.24 -20.64
C PHE A 56 -17.21 1.25 -19.21
N ASN A 57 -18.25 0.45 -18.91
CA ASN A 57 -18.84 0.39 -17.57
C ASN A 57 -17.86 -0.14 -16.50
N LEU A 58 -16.87 -0.97 -16.89
CA LEU A 58 -15.82 -1.41 -15.96
C LEU A 58 -14.96 -0.22 -15.51
N TYR A 59 -14.59 0.65 -16.44
CA TYR A 59 -13.80 1.84 -16.13
C TYR A 59 -14.60 2.86 -15.31
N ARG A 60 -15.84 3.14 -15.66
CA ARG A 60 -16.73 3.98 -14.83
C ARG A 60 -16.75 3.49 -13.38
N ARG A 61 -16.94 2.17 -13.20
CA ARG A 61 -16.97 1.56 -11.87
C ARG A 61 -15.61 1.63 -11.15
N ALA A 62 -14.48 1.55 -11.86
CA ALA A 62 -13.14 1.63 -11.25
C ALA A 62 -12.92 2.93 -10.48
N PHE A 63 -13.58 4.01 -10.87
CA PHE A 63 -13.49 5.31 -10.21
C PHE A 63 -14.48 5.53 -9.06
N VAL A 64 -15.35 4.57 -8.74
CA VAL A 64 -16.36 4.73 -7.67
C VAL A 64 -15.84 4.22 -6.35
N HIS A 65 -15.55 5.14 -5.43
CA HIS A 65 -15.20 4.78 -4.05
C HIS A 65 -16.42 4.25 -3.29
N ARG A 66 -16.20 3.36 -2.32
CA ARG A 66 -17.26 2.77 -1.49
C ARG A 66 -18.14 3.78 -0.74
N SER A 67 -17.66 5.02 -0.53
CA SER A 67 -18.44 6.07 0.10
C SER A 67 -19.56 6.63 -0.79
N TYR A 68 -19.52 6.40 -2.12
CA TYR A 68 -20.49 6.95 -3.07
C TYR A 68 -21.39 5.88 -3.69
N ILE A 69 -21.84 4.93 -2.86
CA ILE A 69 -22.76 3.87 -3.29
C ILE A 69 -24.11 3.96 -2.56
N LYS A 70 -25.14 3.43 -3.19
CA LYS A 70 -26.42 3.21 -2.55
C LYS A 70 -26.29 2.26 -1.38
N ARG A 71 -27.01 2.54 -0.30
CA ARG A 71 -27.01 1.75 0.93
C ARG A 71 -28.41 1.26 1.24
N PRO A 72 -28.85 0.13 0.69
CA PRO A 72 -30.22 -0.38 0.85
C PRO A 72 -30.66 -0.54 2.31
N ILE A 73 -29.71 -0.81 3.23
CA ILE A 73 -29.99 -0.92 4.67
C ILE A 73 -30.46 0.41 5.27
N LEU A 74 -30.00 1.55 4.71
CA LEU A 74 -30.41 2.88 5.17
C LEU A 74 -31.78 3.27 4.60
N GLU A 75 -32.18 2.69 3.48
CA GLU A 75 -33.51 2.94 2.84
C GLU A 75 -34.64 2.27 3.59
N ASN A 76 -34.34 1.41 4.60
CA ASN A 76 -35.36 0.76 5.41
C ASN A 76 -35.95 1.76 6.43
N GLN A 77 -37.23 2.03 6.32
CA GLN A 77 -38.01 2.97 7.16
C GLN A 77 -37.90 2.71 8.69
N GLN A 78 -37.48 1.49 9.08
CA GLN A 78 -37.29 1.13 10.49
C GLN A 78 -36.07 1.82 11.14
N ASN A 79 -35.16 2.42 10.36
CA ASN A 79 -33.90 2.95 10.87
C ASN A 79 -33.93 4.44 11.19
N ASN A 80 -35.04 5.15 10.95
CA ASN A 80 -35.18 6.61 11.17
C ASN A 80 -34.06 7.46 10.57
N ILE A 81 -33.53 7.03 9.40
CA ILE A 81 -32.47 7.75 8.68
C ILE A 81 -33.10 8.55 7.56
N GLN A 82 -32.89 9.85 7.58
CA GLN A 82 -33.29 10.75 6.51
C GLN A 82 -32.25 10.73 5.40
N ILE A 83 -32.66 10.29 4.21
CA ILE A 83 -31.80 10.31 3.01
C ILE A 83 -32.02 11.64 2.29
N VAL A 84 -30.95 12.40 2.11
CA VAL A 84 -30.99 13.68 1.38
C VAL A 84 -31.33 13.42 -0.09
N PRO A 85 -32.31 14.14 -0.69
CA PRO A 85 -32.61 14.05 -2.12
C PRO A 85 -31.38 14.44 -2.95
N LYS A 86 -31.16 13.75 -4.10
CA LYS A 86 -30.03 14.05 -4.97
C LYS A 86 -30.10 15.50 -5.51
N PRO A 87 -29.08 16.35 -5.20
CA PRO A 87 -28.97 17.67 -5.81
C PRO A 87 -28.85 17.61 -7.35
N ALA A 88 -29.27 18.63 -8.05
CA ALA A 88 -29.27 18.67 -9.51
C ALA A 88 -27.86 18.62 -10.12
N ASP A 89 -26.88 19.21 -9.41
CA ASP A 89 -25.46 19.30 -9.78
C ASP A 89 -24.62 18.08 -9.35
N CYS A 90 -25.23 17.08 -8.70
CA CYS A 90 -24.53 15.89 -8.23
C CYS A 90 -24.81 14.66 -9.10
N LEU A 91 -23.82 13.77 -9.19
CA LEU A 91 -23.96 12.46 -9.83
C LEU A 91 -24.92 11.57 -9.02
N PRO A 92 -25.63 10.62 -9.66
CA PRO A 92 -26.40 9.63 -8.92
C PRO A 92 -25.48 8.66 -8.18
N LEU A 93 -25.93 8.15 -7.03
CA LEU A 93 -25.22 7.11 -6.29
C LEU A 93 -25.10 5.84 -7.13
N SER A 94 -23.92 5.26 -7.15
CA SER A 94 -23.65 3.99 -7.82
C SER A 94 -24.19 2.81 -6.99
N THR A 95 -24.45 1.68 -7.66
CA THR A 95 -24.86 0.44 -6.99
C THR A 95 -23.68 -0.42 -6.52
N LYS A 96 -22.50 -0.20 -7.09
CA LYS A 96 -21.30 -1.02 -6.84
C LYS A 96 -20.07 -0.12 -6.76
N SER A 97 -19.22 -0.38 -5.77
CA SER A 97 -17.90 0.25 -5.62
C SER A 97 -16.84 -0.41 -6.52
N ASN A 98 -15.66 0.16 -6.48
CA ASN A 98 -14.47 -0.33 -7.17
C ASN A 98 -13.75 -1.49 -6.45
N GLU A 99 -14.09 -1.81 -5.20
CA GLU A 99 -13.34 -2.77 -4.35
C GLU A 99 -13.12 -4.16 -5.00
N ARG A 100 -14.10 -4.67 -5.75
CA ARG A 100 -13.92 -5.95 -6.46
C ARG A 100 -12.97 -5.87 -7.66
N LEU A 101 -12.87 -4.70 -8.28
CA LEU A 101 -11.89 -4.44 -9.36
C LEU A 101 -10.50 -4.26 -8.77
N GLU A 102 -10.39 -3.56 -7.63
CA GLU A 102 -9.17 -3.42 -6.83
C GLU A 102 -8.59 -4.80 -6.48
N PHE A 103 -9.42 -5.70 -5.93
CA PHE A 103 -9.02 -7.05 -5.57
C PHE A 103 -8.40 -7.85 -6.74
N VAL A 104 -9.00 -7.76 -7.93
CA VAL A 104 -8.45 -8.41 -9.14
C VAL A 104 -7.19 -7.71 -9.61
N GLY A 105 -7.20 -6.38 -9.62
CA GLY A 105 -6.10 -5.57 -10.11
C GLY A 105 -4.83 -5.70 -9.28
N ASP A 106 -4.95 -5.80 -7.96
CA ASP A 106 -3.82 -6.07 -7.04
C ASP A 106 -3.08 -7.35 -7.44
N GLY A 107 -3.80 -8.47 -7.60
CA GLY A 107 -3.20 -9.74 -8.00
C GLY A 107 -2.50 -9.68 -9.35
N ILE A 108 -3.09 -8.98 -10.33
CA ILE A 108 -2.51 -8.80 -11.67
C ILE A 108 -1.27 -7.91 -11.61
N LEU A 109 -1.34 -6.80 -10.90
CA LEU A 109 -0.22 -5.87 -10.70
C LEU A 109 0.96 -6.59 -10.06
N GLU A 110 0.72 -7.35 -8.99
CA GLU A 110 1.77 -8.08 -8.29
C GLU A 110 2.43 -9.12 -9.20
N CYS A 111 1.63 -9.90 -9.95
CA CYS A 111 2.14 -10.91 -10.88
C CYS A 111 3.01 -10.29 -11.97
N ILE A 112 2.51 -9.23 -12.63
CA ILE A 112 3.24 -8.54 -13.71
C ILE A 112 4.51 -7.89 -13.16
N THR A 113 4.48 -7.26 -11.99
CA THR A 113 5.65 -6.65 -11.36
C THR A 113 6.74 -7.68 -11.09
N LYS A 114 6.39 -8.85 -10.55
CA LYS A 114 7.35 -9.95 -10.33
C LYS A 114 7.98 -10.40 -11.63
N TYR A 115 7.17 -10.61 -12.66
CA TYR A 115 7.65 -11.02 -13.99
C TYR A 115 8.55 -9.96 -14.63
N TYR A 116 8.18 -8.69 -14.50
CA TYR A 116 8.97 -7.56 -14.99
C TYR A 116 10.35 -7.48 -14.30
N LEU A 117 10.40 -7.57 -12.97
CA LEU A 117 11.65 -7.55 -12.20
C LEU A 117 12.55 -8.75 -12.53
N TYR A 118 11.98 -9.95 -12.67
CA TYR A 118 12.72 -11.14 -13.08
C TYR A 118 13.42 -10.95 -14.43
N ARG A 119 12.77 -10.34 -15.41
CA ARG A 119 13.37 -10.05 -16.72
C ARG A 119 14.37 -8.89 -16.68
N ARG A 120 14.09 -7.85 -15.88
CA ARG A 120 14.92 -6.65 -15.81
C ARG A 120 16.23 -6.90 -15.07
N PHE A 121 16.21 -7.76 -14.05
CA PHE A 121 17.36 -8.03 -13.18
C PHE A 121 17.77 -9.52 -13.21
N PRO A 122 18.26 -10.04 -14.34
CA PRO A 122 18.47 -11.49 -14.51
C PRO A 122 19.61 -12.07 -13.66
N LYS A 123 20.44 -11.22 -13.03
CA LYS A 123 21.57 -11.63 -12.18
C LYS A 123 21.27 -11.48 -10.68
N GLU A 124 20.15 -10.85 -10.33
CA GLU A 124 19.80 -10.59 -8.95
C GLU A 124 19.07 -11.78 -8.31
N ASN A 125 19.20 -11.89 -6.98
CA ASN A 125 18.56 -12.95 -6.22
C ASN A 125 17.07 -12.63 -5.89
N GLU A 126 16.38 -13.61 -5.35
CA GLU A 126 14.97 -13.52 -4.95
C GLU A 126 14.74 -12.42 -3.89
N GLY A 127 15.67 -12.26 -2.92
CA GLY A 127 15.56 -11.23 -1.87
C GLY A 127 15.54 -9.81 -2.45
N PHE A 128 16.45 -9.50 -3.39
CA PHE A 128 16.47 -8.23 -4.11
C PHE A 128 15.15 -8.01 -4.88
N MET A 129 14.71 -9.00 -5.65
CA MET A 129 13.47 -8.88 -6.43
C MET A 129 12.24 -8.66 -5.53
N THR A 130 12.18 -9.35 -4.39
CA THR A 130 11.09 -9.19 -3.42
C THR A 130 11.09 -7.80 -2.80
N GLU A 131 12.24 -7.27 -2.45
CA GLU A 131 12.36 -5.92 -1.90
C GLU A 131 11.93 -4.86 -2.91
N LYS A 132 12.44 -4.93 -4.15
CA LYS A 132 12.07 -3.99 -5.21
C LYS A 132 10.58 -4.11 -5.60
N LYS A 133 10.02 -5.34 -5.59
CA LYS A 133 8.57 -5.55 -5.75
C LYS A 133 7.78 -4.81 -4.68
N ILE A 134 8.14 -4.97 -3.40
CA ILE A 134 7.45 -4.28 -2.30
C ILE A 134 7.52 -2.75 -2.48
N ALA A 135 8.67 -2.22 -2.87
CA ALA A 135 8.83 -0.79 -3.09
C ALA A 135 7.97 -0.25 -4.24
N LEU A 136 7.79 -1.04 -5.30
CA LEU A 136 7.00 -0.66 -6.49
C LEU A 136 5.49 -0.76 -6.26
N VAL A 137 5.00 -1.81 -5.57
CA VAL A 137 3.55 -2.08 -5.45
C VAL A 137 2.94 -1.62 -4.13
N LYS A 138 3.71 -1.02 -3.21
CA LYS A 138 3.10 -0.44 -2.01
C LYS A 138 2.13 0.68 -2.39
N ASN A 139 0.99 0.76 -1.70
CA ASN A 139 -0.11 1.67 -2.05
C ASN A 139 0.34 3.13 -2.22
N GLU A 140 1.30 3.63 -1.45
CA GLU A 140 1.81 4.98 -1.61
C GLU A 140 2.59 5.18 -2.92
N ALA A 141 3.35 4.17 -3.35
CA ALA A 141 4.11 4.24 -4.60
C ALA A 141 3.18 4.22 -5.82
N ILE A 142 2.29 3.23 -5.90
CA ILE A 142 1.31 3.15 -7.00
C ILE A 142 0.29 4.29 -6.95
N GLY A 143 -0.02 4.81 -5.76
CA GLY A 143 -0.84 6.01 -5.58
C GLY A 143 -0.19 7.26 -6.16
N LYS A 144 1.14 7.39 -6.05
CA LYS A 144 1.89 8.45 -6.71
C LYS A 144 1.77 8.33 -8.24
N LEU A 145 1.89 7.11 -8.80
CA LEU A 145 1.66 6.86 -10.22
C LEU A 145 0.25 7.29 -10.64
N ALA A 146 -0.78 6.89 -9.89
CA ALA A 146 -2.16 7.30 -10.16
C ALA A 146 -2.34 8.82 -10.16
N TYR A 147 -1.68 9.50 -9.22
CA TYR A 147 -1.71 10.96 -9.13
C TYR A 147 -1.05 11.62 -10.36
N GLU A 148 0.15 11.18 -10.74
CA GLU A 148 0.91 11.67 -11.89
C GLU A 148 0.20 11.40 -13.23
N MET A 149 -0.52 10.28 -13.31
CA MET A 149 -1.40 9.96 -14.43
C MET A 149 -2.66 10.84 -14.46
N GLY A 150 -2.98 11.54 -13.37
CA GLY A 150 -4.15 12.38 -13.26
C GLY A 150 -5.45 11.63 -12.97
N LEU A 151 -5.41 10.36 -12.54
CA LEU A 151 -6.59 9.53 -12.29
C LEU A 151 -7.48 10.10 -11.17
N HIS A 152 -6.88 10.78 -10.19
CA HIS A 152 -7.57 11.41 -9.06
C HIS A 152 -8.69 12.39 -9.48
N LYS A 153 -8.61 12.98 -10.69
CA LYS A 153 -9.59 13.94 -11.21
C LYS A 153 -10.98 13.37 -11.36
N TRP A 154 -11.09 12.07 -11.61
CA TRP A 154 -12.36 11.36 -11.84
C TRP A 154 -12.74 10.45 -10.66
N PHE A 155 -12.02 10.53 -9.53
CA PHE A 155 -12.34 9.72 -8.36
C PHE A 155 -13.65 10.19 -7.74
N ILE A 156 -14.67 9.33 -7.70
CA ILE A 156 -16.02 9.64 -7.24
C ILE A 156 -16.13 9.30 -5.75
N LEU A 157 -16.33 10.33 -4.93
CA LEU A 157 -16.25 10.30 -3.47
C LEU A 157 -17.49 10.93 -2.84
N SER A 158 -17.87 10.51 -1.62
CA SER A 158 -18.82 11.25 -0.83
C SER A 158 -18.26 12.62 -0.39
N LYS A 159 -19.14 13.52 0.00
CA LYS A 159 -18.80 14.84 0.53
C LYS A 159 -17.87 14.75 1.75
N ASN A 160 -18.12 13.81 2.65
CA ASN A 160 -17.29 13.57 3.82
C ASN A 160 -15.92 12.98 3.44
N ALA A 161 -15.87 12.02 2.50
CA ALA A 161 -14.59 11.50 2.00
C ALA A 161 -13.76 12.60 1.31
N GLU A 162 -14.41 13.53 0.61
CA GLU A 162 -13.75 14.69 0.01
C GLU A 162 -13.16 15.62 1.08
N SER A 163 -13.92 15.94 2.14
CA SER A 163 -13.45 16.77 3.25
C SER A 163 -12.24 16.17 3.99
N LYS A 164 -12.14 14.83 3.99
CA LYS A 164 -10.97 14.08 4.50
C LYS A 164 -9.82 13.98 3.50
N GLN A 165 -9.89 14.71 2.40
CA GLN A 165 -8.86 14.74 1.34
C GLN A 165 -8.54 13.36 0.73
N ILE A 166 -9.52 12.46 0.66
CA ILE A 166 -9.35 11.12 0.08
C ILE A 166 -8.93 11.19 -1.39
N ARG A 167 -9.36 12.22 -2.14
CA ARG A 167 -9.02 12.43 -3.56
C ARG A 167 -7.53 12.54 -3.83
N ILE A 168 -6.73 12.98 -2.85
CA ILE A 168 -5.27 13.15 -2.95
C ILE A 168 -4.50 12.22 -2.01
N ASN A 169 -5.20 11.36 -1.30
CA ASN A 169 -4.57 10.39 -0.40
C ASN A 169 -3.91 9.27 -1.20
N LEU A 170 -2.58 9.18 -1.13
CA LEU A 170 -1.81 8.23 -1.95
C LEU A 170 -2.23 6.77 -1.73
N LYS A 171 -2.58 6.36 -0.49
CA LYS A 171 -3.05 4.98 -0.25
C LYS A 171 -4.34 4.69 -0.99
N LYS A 172 -5.28 5.64 -1.00
CA LYS A 172 -6.56 5.50 -1.70
C LYS A 172 -6.42 5.62 -3.22
N LEU A 173 -5.44 6.40 -3.67
CA LEU A 173 -5.08 6.44 -5.08
C LEU A 173 -4.39 5.14 -5.54
N GLY A 174 -3.68 4.45 -4.64
CA GLY A 174 -3.18 3.09 -4.90
C GLY A 174 -4.33 2.13 -5.21
N CYS A 175 -5.34 2.08 -4.35
CA CYS A 175 -6.56 1.29 -4.58
C CYS A 175 -7.27 1.66 -5.89
N LEU A 176 -7.28 2.95 -6.24
CA LEU A 176 -7.81 3.41 -7.53
C LEU A 176 -7.00 2.89 -8.72
N PHE A 177 -5.66 2.90 -8.63
CA PHE A 177 -4.79 2.37 -9.66
C PHE A 177 -5.02 0.87 -9.90
N GLU A 178 -5.06 0.10 -8.81
CA GLU A 178 -5.39 -1.34 -8.86
C GLU A 178 -6.76 -1.57 -9.49
N SER A 179 -7.78 -0.78 -9.11
CA SER A 179 -9.12 -0.87 -9.69
C SER A 179 -9.12 -0.60 -11.20
N PHE A 180 -8.32 0.37 -11.66
CA PHE A 180 -8.18 0.68 -13.08
C PHE A 180 -7.53 -0.48 -13.85
N ILE A 181 -6.47 -1.08 -13.29
CA ILE A 181 -5.83 -2.29 -13.81
C ILE A 181 -6.82 -3.46 -13.89
N GLY A 182 -7.62 -3.67 -12.83
CA GLY A 182 -8.65 -4.71 -12.81
C GLY A 182 -9.71 -4.51 -13.89
N ALA A 183 -10.12 -3.25 -14.14
CA ALA A 183 -11.05 -2.92 -15.22
C ALA A 183 -10.45 -3.24 -16.60
N MET A 184 -9.19 -2.85 -16.85
CA MET A 184 -8.46 -3.16 -18.09
C MET A 184 -8.37 -4.67 -18.32
N PHE A 185 -7.95 -5.41 -17.29
CA PHE A 185 -7.81 -6.86 -17.37
C PHE A 185 -9.12 -7.54 -17.78
N LEU A 186 -10.22 -7.19 -17.13
CA LEU A 186 -11.53 -7.76 -17.41
C LEU A 186 -12.09 -7.34 -18.77
N ASP A 187 -11.83 -6.10 -19.21
CA ASP A 187 -12.26 -5.61 -20.51
C ASP A 187 -11.59 -6.37 -21.65
N PHE A 188 -10.27 -6.46 -21.60
CA PHE A 188 -9.50 -7.06 -22.68
C PHE A 188 -9.42 -8.59 -22.62
N ASN A 189 -9.84 -9.23 -21.54
CA ASN A 189 -9.95 -10.69 -21.43
C ASN A 189 -11.29 -11.25 -21.93
N LYS A 190 -12.18 -10.43 -22.42
CA LYS A 190 -13.48 -10.86 -22.94
C LYS A 190 -13.30 -11.66 -24.24
N LEU A 191 -13.11 -12.98 -24.12
CA LEU A 191 -13.24 -13.88 -25.24
C LEU A 191 -14.68 -14.32 -25.37
N VAL A 192 -15.28 -14.09 -26.54
CA VAL A 192 -16.54 -14.70 -26.90
C VAL A 192 -16.25 -16.15 -27.31
N VAL A 193 -16.45 -17.09 -26.39
CA VAL A 193 -16.41 -18.51 -26.70
C VAL A 193 -17.83 -18.92 -27.10
N ASN A 194 -18.04 -19.10 -28.41
CA ASN A 194 -19.30 -19.61 -28.92
C ASN A 194 -19.55 -21.04 -28.38
N ASN A 195 -20.76 -21.30 -27.87
CA ASN A 195 -21.30 -22.61 -27.40
C ASN A 195 -21.01 -23.01 -25.95
N HIS A 196 -20.67 -22.12 -25.02
CA HIS A 196 -20.66 -22.46 -23.60
C HIS A 196 -21.87 -21.89 -22.85
N PRO A 197 -22.40 -22.56 -21.80
CA PRO A 197 -23.44 -22.03 -20.95
C PRO A 197 -23.05 -20.66 -20.38
N GLU A 198 -24.01 -19.75 -20.25
CA GLU A 198 -23.78 -18.33 -19.88
C GLU A 198 -22.95 -18.12 -18.63
N TRP A 199 -23.00 -19.00 -17.66
CA TRP A 199 -22.19 -18.90 -16.45
C TRP A 199 -20.69 -19.11 -16.69
N HIS A 200 -20.30 -19.89 -17.73
CA HIS A 200 -18.92 -20.08 -18.16
C HIS A 200 -18.40 -18.90 -18.96
N THR A 201 -19.26 -18.19 -19.69
CA THR A 201 -18.84 -17.00 -20.46
C THR A 201 -18.50 -15.80 -19.60
N ASN A 202 -18.94 -15.80 -18.35
CA ASN A 202 -18.58 -14.80 -17.34
C ASN A 202 -17.42 -15.24 -16.45
N MET A 203 -16.89 -16.45 -16.63
CA MET A 203 -15.70 -16.91 -15.89
C MET A 203 -14.42 -16.51 -16.64
N PHE A 204 -13.41 -16.25 -15.86
CA PHE A 204 -12.09 -15.77 -16.19
C PHE A 204 -11.37 -16.66 -17.24
N LEU A 205 -11.70 -16.48 -18.51
CA LEU A 205 -10.85 -16.96 -19.57
C LEU A 205 -9.65 -16.01 -19.66
N THR A 206 -8.44 -16.55 -19.47
CA THR A 206 -7.22 -15.78 -19.68
C THR A 206 -7.09 -15.50 -21.18
N GLY A 207 -7.31 -14.25 -21.55
CA GLY A 207 -7.20 -13.74 -22.91
C GLY A 207 -6.03 -12.76 -23.05
N PRO A 208 -6.05 -11.91 -24.08
CA PRO A 208 -5.03 -10.89 -24.31
C PRO A 208 -4.95 -9.81 -23.23
N GLY A 209 -5.91 -9.74 -22.30
CA GLY A 209 -5.96 -8.76 -21.24
C GLY A 209 -4.73 -8.76 -20.35
N PHE A 210 -4.14 -9.93 -20.05
CA PHE A 210 -2.90 -9.99 -19.26
C PHE A 210 -1.75 -9.30 -20.01
N GLN A 211 -1.58 -9.58 -21.29
CA GLN A 211 -0.53 -8.98 -22.11
C GLN A 211 -0.71 -7.46 -22.26
N ILE A 212 -1.96 -7.01 -22.46
CA ILE A 212 -2.27 -5.59 -22.59
C ILE A 212 -1.97 -4.86 -21.27
N VAL A 213 -2.39 -5.42 -20.15
CA VAL A 213 -2.09 -4.85 -18.82
C VAL A 213 -0.58 -4.87 -18.53
N GLN A 214 0.14 -5.90 -18.97
CA GLN A 214 1.59 -5.96 -18.86
C GLN A 214 2.26 -4.80 -19.60
N ILE A 215 1.91 -4.56 -20.86
CA ILE A 215 2.44 -3.44 -21.65
C ILE A 215 2.16 -2.11 -20.93
N PHE A 216 0.95 -1.94 -20.42
CA PHE A 216 0.57 -0.73 -19.71
C PHE A 216 1.41 -0.51 -18.45
N ILE A 217 1.50 -1.51 -17.56
CA ILE A 217 2.26 -1.41 -16.30
C ILE A 217 3.74 -1.18 -16.56
N GLU A 218 4.34 -1.94 -17.47
CA GLU A 218 5.75 -1.78 -17.83
C GLU A 218 6.03 -0.37 -18.37
N THR A 219 5.15 0.15 -19.24
CA THR A 219 5.27 1.52 -19.75
C THR A 219 5.13 2.58 -18.65
N VAL A 220 4.18 2.40 -17.72
CA VAL A 220 4.02 3.30 -16.58
C VAL A 220 5.28 3.27 -15.70
N PHE A 221 5.84 2.10 -15.41
CA PHE A 221 7.06 1.99 -14.62
C PHE A 221 8.25 2.66 -15.30
N GLU A 222 8.44 2.45 -16.62
CA GLU A 222 9.55 3.09 -17.34
C GLU A 222 9.42 4.62 -17.40
N GLN A 223 8.20 5.15 -17.44
CA GLN A 223 7.98 6.60 -17.52
C GLN A 223 8.05 7.31 -16.16
N HIS A 224 7.68 6.65 -15.06
CA HIS A 224 7.46 7.32 -13.76
C HIS A 224 8.36 6.83 -12.64
N VAL A 225 9.00 5.66 -12.74
CA VAL A 225 9.86 5.14 -11.68
C VAL A 225 11.28 5.66 -11.85
N ASP A 226 11.80 6.31 -10.82
CA ASP A 226 13.23 6.60 -10.72
C ASP A 226 13.99 5.34 -10.33
N TRP A 227 14.43 4.59 -11.35
CA TRP A 227 15.14 3.33 -11.20
C TRP A 227 16.49 3.49 -10.50
N MET A 228 17.17 4.62 -10.67
CA MET A 228 18.46 4.88 -10.00
C MET A 228 18.24 5.01 -8.49
N SER A 229 17.27 5.84 -8.09
CA SER A 229 16.89 5.93 -6.67
C SER A 229 16.40 4.61 -6.10
N LEU A 230 15.57 3.87 -6.85
CA LEU A 230 15.04 2.58 -6.39
C LEU A 230 16.13 1.53 -6.16
N ILE A 231 17.18 1.52 -6.98
CA ILE A 231 18.30 0.58 -6.86
C ILE A 231 19.26 1.02 -5.76
N GLN A 232 19.55 2.33 -5.66
CA GLN A 232 20.51 2.88 -4.70
C GLN A 232 19.95 3.00 -3.29
N ASN A 233 18.66 3.31 -3.14
CA ASN A 233 18.01 3.44 -1.85
C ASN A 233 17.56 2.07 -1.36
N ASP A 234 18.47 1.42 -0.66
CA ASP A 234 18.16 0.23 0.11
C ASP A 234 17.68 0.68 1.51
N ASP A 235 16.45 1.21 1.58
CA ASP A 235 15.82 1.69 2.82
C ASP A 235 15.50 0.55 3.81
N ASN A 236 15.83 -0.70 3.46
CA ASN A 236 15.58 -1.85 4.30
C ASN A 236 16.81 -2.23 5.15
N TYR A 237 17.37 -1.23 5.81
CA TYR A 237 18.54 -1.40 6.68
C TYR A 237 18.39 -2.53 7.71
N LYS A 238 17.16 -2.76 8.15
CA LYS A 238 16.84 -3.85 9.09
C LYS A 238 17.12 -5.23 8.48
N ASN A 239 16.72 -5.44 7.23
CA ASN A 239 16.97 -6.70 6.52
C ASN A 239 18.45 -6.87 6.18
N ILE A 240 19.11 -5.81 5.70
CA ILE A 240 20.53 -5.83 5.37
C ILE A 240 21.37 -6.19 6.61
N LEU A 241 21.12 -5.52 7.73
CA LEU A 241 21.79 -5.80 8.98
C LEU A 241 21.52 -7.23 9.45
N GLN A 242 20.27 -7.70 9.38
CA GLN A 242 19.90 -9.05 9.75
C GLN A 242 20.65 -10.09 8.92
N VAL A 243 20.68 -9.95 7.59
CA VAL A 243 21.41 -10.87 6.69
C VAL A 243 22.90 -10.89 7.04
N ARG A 244 23.51 -9.71 7.28
CA ARG A 244 24.92 -9.60 7.64
C ARG A 244 25.23 -10.31 8.97
N ILE A 245 24.42 -10.05 10.00
CA ILE A 245 24.59 -10.68 11.32
C ILE A 245 24.33 -12.19 11.26
N GLN A 246 23.31 -12.63 10.55
CA GLN A 246 23.02 -14.07 10.38
C GLN A 246 24.14 -14.79 9.62
N LYS A 247 24.74 -14.16 8.61
CA LYS A 247 25.85 -14.72 7.87
C LYS A 247 27.05 -14.97 8.80
N GLU A 248 27.37 -14.03 9.66
CA GLU A 248 28.53 -14.06 10.51
C GLU A 248 28.31 -14.87 11.79
N PHE A 249 27.24 -14.59 12.53
CA PHE A 249 27.03 -15.12 13.88
C PHE A 249 25.92 -16.18 13.97
N LYS A 250 25.16 -16.43 12.90
CA LYS A 250 24.03 -17.39 12.84
C LYS A 250 22.88 -17.06 13.82
N VAL A 251 22.77 -15.80 14.23
CA VAL A 251 21.70 -15.27 15.10
C VAL A 251 21.03 -14.05 14.46
N THR A 252 19.88 -13.63 15.02
CA THR A 252 19.17 -12.42 14.59
C THR A 252 19.47 -11.25 15.54
N PRO A 253 19.54 -10.01 15.05
CA PRO A 253 19.61 -8.82 15.91
C PRO A 253 18.35 -8.67 16.77
N HIS A 254 18.51 -8.08 17.97
CA HIS A 254 17.42 -7.73 18.87
C HIS A 254 17.21 -6.22 18.89
N TYR A 255 15.94 -5.81 19.10
CA TYR A 255 15.54 -4.40 19.13
C TYR A 255 14.90 -4.08 20.48
N MET A 256 15.43 -3.08 21.18
CA MET A 256 14.91 -2.65 22.48
C MET A 256 14.90 -1.12 22.55
N GLU A 257 14.08 -0.58 23.41
CA GLU A 257 14.10 0.85 23.71
C GLU A 257 15.36 1.18 24.53
N VAL A 258 16.09 2.21 24.09
CA VAL A 258 17.27 2.73 24.81
C VAL A 258 16.79 3.61 25.98
N VAL A 259 15.76 4.41 25.72
CA VAL A 259 15.05 5.24 26.70
C VAL A 259 13.55 5.02 26.48
N GLU A 260 12.77 5.09 27.55
CA GLU A 260 11.31 4.97 27.47
C GLU A 260 10.73 6.00 26.49
N HIS A 261 9.67 5.58 25.80
CA HIS A 261 8.96 6.42 24.83
C HIS A 261 8.54 7.77 25.43
N ASN A 262 8.88 8.86 24.73
CA ASN A 262 8.44 10.20 25.07
C ASN A 262 7.57 10.74 23.90
N ALA A 263 6.44 11.36 24.22
CA ALA A 263 5.51 11.93 23.25
C ALA A 263 6.13 13.01 22.35
N GLU A 264 7.14 13.75 22.84
CA GLU A 264 7.84 14.79 22.08
C GLU A 264 8.91 14.25 21.16
N SER A 265 9.79 13.37 21.66
CA SER A 265 10.92 12.79 20.91
C SER A 265 10.56 11.53 20.13
N GLY A 266 9.47 10.84 20.50
CA GLY A 266 9.04 9.57 19.93
C GLY A 266 9.79 8.37 20.53
N TYR A 267 10.02 7.35 19.69
CA TYR A 267 10.70 6.11 20.07
C TYR A 267 12.22 6.25 19.89
N HIS A 268 12.97 5.92 20.93
CA HIS A 268 14.41 5.79 20.90
C HIS A 268 14.77 4.30 20.92
N MET A 269 15.05 3.74 19.74
CA MET A 269 15.31 2.31 19.56
C MET A 269 16.79 2.02 19.39
N GLY A 270 17.26 0.99 20.07
CA GLY A 270 18.60 0.41 19.90
C GLY A 270 18.52 -0.94 19.20
N VAL A 271 19.56 -1.27 18.43
CA VAL A 271 19.77 -2.60 17.86
C VAL A 271 20.97 -3.27 18.52
N TYR A 272 20.77 -4.56 18.87
CA TYR A 272 21.71 -5.31 19.70
C TYR A 272 22.02 -6.68 19.12
N LEU A 273 23.24 -7.16 19.38
CA LEU A 273 23.66 -8.53 19.12
C LEU A 273 23.83 -9.25 20.44
N CYS A 274 23.07 -10.32 20.67
CA CYS A 274 23.13 -11.14 21.86
C CYS A 274 23.65 -12.53 21.50
N LEU A 275 24.81 -12.91 22.06
CA LEU A 275 25.46 -14.19 21.79
C LEU A 275 25.65 -14.97 23.09
N GLY A 276 25.42 -16.30 23.04
CA GLY A 276 25.68 -17.23 24.12
C GLY A 276 24.80 -17.09 25.38
N GLN A 277 23.73 -16.26 25.31
CA GLN A 277 22.80 -16.06 26.41
C GLN A 277 21.43 -15.64 25.89
N PRO A 278 20.31 -15.85 26.61
CA PRO A 278 19.02 -15.31 26.27
C PRO A 278 18.99 -13.78 26.46
N VAL A 279 18.22 -13.09 25.64
CA VAL A 279 18.06 -11.61 25.73
C VAL A 279 17.16 -11.19 26.89
N PHE A 280 16.40 -12.13 27.42
CA PHE A 280 15.44 -11.88 28.50
C PHE A 280 16.12 -11.31 29.75
N GLY A 281 15.62 -10.20 30.26
CA GLY A 281 16.17 -9.51 31.45
C GLY A 281 17.38 -8.61 31.16
N LEU A 282 17.84 -8.52 29.90
CA LEU A 282 18.87 -7.58 29.50
C LEU A 282 18.26 -6.22 29.15
N THR A 283 18.98 -5.16 29.49
CA THR A 283 18.63 -3.77 29.17
C THR A 283 19.77 -3.10 28.43
N HIS A 284 19.56 -1.90 27.92
CA HIS A 284 20.62 -1.11 27.26
C HIS A 284 21.90 -1.02 28.14
N TYR A 285 21.72 -0.83 29.44
CA TYR A 285 22.85 -0.68 30.40
C TYR A 285 23.72 -1.94 30.55
N ASN A 286 23.24 -3.11 30.16
CA ASN A 286 24.01 -4.35 30.19
C ASN A 286 24.87 -4.55 28.93
N SER A 287 24.70 -3.67 27.92
CA SER A 287 25.39 -3.84 26.64
C SER A 287 26.77 -3.22 26.61
N VAL A 288 27.65 -3.84 25.84
CA VAL A 288 28.99 -3.30 25.51
C VAL A 288 28.90 -2.64 24.14
N GLN A 289 29.50 -1.48 23.95
CA GLN A 289 29.55 -0.77 22.70
C GLN A 289 30.30 -1.57 21.62
N CYS A 290 29.70 -1.80 20.47
CA CYS A 290 30.34 -2.50 19.36
C CYS A 290 31.53 -1.71 18.79
N SER A 291 31.55 -0.39 18.93
CA SER A 291 32.66 0.49 18.56
C SER A 291 33.98 0.19 19.31
N ASN A 292 33.93 -0.58 20.40
CA ASN A 292 35.14 -1.04 21.12
C ASN A 292 35.89 -2.14 20.37
N PHE A 293 35.32 -2.69 19.30
CA PHE A 293 35.89 -3.74 18.48
C PHE A 293 36.23 -3.21 17.09
N LYS A 294 37.22 -3.77 16.45
CA LYS A 294 37.67 -3.39 15.10
C LYS A 294 37.29 -4.39 14.03
N SER A 295 36.84 -5.59 14.42
CA SER A 295 36.46 -6.65 13.48
C SER A 295 35.55 -7.68 14.13
N PHE A 296 34.81 -8.44 13.32
CA PHE A 296 34.06 -9.60 13.80
C PHE A 296 34.94 -10.67 14.43
N HIS A 297 36.21 -10.77 14.01
CA HIS A 297 37.17 -11.71 14.61
C HIS A 297 37.40 -11.43 16.10
N GLU A 298 37.52 -10.17 16.50
CA GLU A 298 37.66 -9.79 17.92
C GLU A 298 36.41 -10.16 18.74
N ILE A 299 35.20 -10.02 18.14
CA ILE A 299 33.98 -10.43 18.79
C ILE A 299 33.94 -11.96 18.97
N HIS A 300 34.33 -12.73 17.94
CA HIS A 300 34.44 -14.19 18.02
C HIS A 300 35.46 -14.63 19.05
N HIS A 301 36.60 -13.97 19.13
CA HIS A 301 37.62 -14.26 20.13
C HIS A 301 37.11 -14.00 21.55
N LEU A 302 36.44 -12.87 21.79
CA LEU A 302 35.80 -12.58 23.07
C LEU A 302 34.72 -13.61 23.41
N MET A 303 33.93 -14.01 22.43
CA MET A 303 32.90 -15.02 22.62
C MET A 303 33.49 -16.39 23.02
N SER A 304 34.62 -16.79 22.44
CA SER A 304 35.29 -18.05 22.79
C SER A 304 35.89 -18.03 24.20
N THR A 305 36.24 -16.86 24.75
CA THR A 305 36.81 -16.72 26.10
C THR A 305 35.76 -16.46 27.18
N ALA A 306 34.77 -15.59 26.89
CA ALA A 306 33.74 -15.17 27.87
C ALA A 306 32.46 -16.00 27.81
N GLY A 307 32.23 -16.77 26.74
CA GLY A 307 31.07 -17.64 26.53
C GLY A 307 29.77 -16.90 26.25
N ARG A 308 29.70 -15.62 26.53
CA ARG A 308 28.52 -14.76 26.32
C ARG A 308 28.91 -13.31 26.07
N ILE A 309 28.13 -12.63 25.22
CA ILE A 309 28.32 -11.21 24.98
C ILE A 309 27.01 -10.56 24.57
N PHE A 310 26.79 -9.30 24.98
CA PHE A 310 25.67 -8.49 24.60
C PHE A 310 26.16 -7.14 24.07
N LEU A 311 26.07 -6.93 22.75
CA LEU A 311 26.63 -5.78 22.06
C LEU A 311 25.54 -4.82 21.62
N PHE A 312 25.79 -3.54 21.83
CA PHE A 312 25.01 -2.45 21.24
C PHE A 312 25.64 -2.08 19.89
N LEU A 313 24.84 -2.16 18.81
CA LEU A 313 25.30 -1.94 17.45
C LEU A 313 24.98 -0.52 16.95
N GLY A 314 23.87 0.07 17.40
CA GLY A 314 23.47 1.41 16.98
C GLY A 314 22.07 1.77 17.49
N GLU A 315 21.73 3.04 17.37
CA GLU A 315 20.45 3.58 17.84
C GLU A 315 19.80 4.50 16.79
N GLY A 316 18.48 4.71 16.94
CA GLY A 316 17.72 5.61 16.08
C GLY A 316 16.51 6.17 16.81
N ILE A 317 16.18 7.42 16.49
CA ILE A 317 15.03 8.13 17.07
C ILE A 317 14.05 8.49 15.96
N HIS A 318 12.77 8.18 16.17
CA HIS A 318 11.71 8.57 15.26
C HIS A 318 10.34 8.50 15.95
N LYS A 319 9.37 9.31 15.50
CA LYS A 319 7.97 9.28 15.99
C LYS A 319 7.27 7.93 15.79
N ILE A 320 7.71 7.13 14.82
CA ILE A 320 7.18 5.80 14.53
C ILE A 320 8.23 4.77 14.90
N LYS A 321 7.91 3.80 15.77
CA LYS A 321 8.80 2.77 16.29
C LYS A 321 9.57 2.03 15.18
N LYS A 322 8.85 1.54 14.16
CA LYS A 322 9.44 0.82 13.02
C LYS A 322 10.47 1.66 12.25
N LYS A 323 10.28 2.97 12.15
CA LYS A 323 11.25 3.86 11.50
C LYS A 323 12.46 4.14 12.39
N ALA A 324 12.26 4.26 13.71
CA ALA A 324 13.37 4.36 14.66
C ALA A 324 14.28 3.11 14.58
N GLU A 325 13.71 1.92 14.46
CA GLU A 325 14.45 0.67 14.25
C GLU A 325 15.24 0.67 12.94
N GLN A 326 14.70 1.22 11.83
CA GLN A 326 15.42 1.35 10.56
C GLN A 326 16.62 2.29 10.68
N VAL A 327 16.46 3.46 11.35
CA VAL A 327 17.55 4.40 11.61
C VAL A 327 18.64 3.75 12.48
N ALA A 328 18.24 3.00 13.50
CA ALA A 328 19.18 2.25 14.34
C ALA A 328 20.00 1.25 13.52
N CYS A 329 19.37 0.54 12.58
CA CYS A 329 20.04 -0.41 11.70
C CYS A 329 20.97 0.30 10.70
N GLU A 330 20.58 1.45 10.17
CA GLU A 330 21.43 2.26 9.28
C GLU A 330 22.71 2.66 10.00
N ASN A 331 22.60 3.18 11.24
CA ASN A 331 23.73 3.58 12.04
C ASN A 331 24.64 2.37 12.41
N ALA A 332 24.03 1.22 12.73
CA ALA A 332 24.76 -0.03 12.96
C ALA A 332 25.54 -0.48 11.72
N LEU A 333 24.93 -0.40 10.53
CA LEU A 333 25.61 -0.76 9.27
C LEU A 333 26.77 0.17 8.94
N ARG A 334 26.64 1.47 9.25
CA ARG A 334 27.73 2.43 9.09
C ARG A 334 28.90 2.08 10.01
N LEU A 335 28.64 1.74 11.28
CA LEU A 335 29.65 1.28 12.23
C LEU A 335 30.34 0.00 11.76
N LEU A 336 29.56 -0.95 11.24
CA LEU A 336 30.07 -2.26 10.80
C LEU A 336 30.71 -2.22 9.41
N LYS A 337 30.79 -1.06 8.74
CA LYS A 337 31.28 -0.97 7.36
C LYS A 337 32.69 -1.53 7.19
N ASP A 338 33.52 -1.29 8.18
CA ASP A 338 34.96 -1.65 8.18
C ASP A 338 35.27 -2.98 8.90
N PHE A 339 34.22 -3.72 9.34
CA PHE A 339 34.35 -5.04 10.01
C PHE A 339 34.51 -6.19 9.01
#